data_85068aa3626726595a26f8c2228a1bf4
#
_entry.id   85068aa3626726595a26f8c2228a1bf4
#
_cell.length_a   1.000
_cell.length_b   1.000
_cell.length_c   1.000
_cell.angle_alpha   90.00
_cell.angle_beta   90.00
_cell.angle_gamma   90.00
#
_symmetry.space_group_name_H-M   'P 1'
#
loop_
_entity.id
_entity.type
_entity.pdbx_description
1 polymer ?
#
loop_
_entity_poly.entity_id
_entity_poly.type
_entity_poly.pdbx_seq_one_letter_code
_entity_poly.pdbx_strand_id
1 'polypeptide(L)'
;VTGVQTCALPILSALKDIDEIYLHHVLHSLSIAAIANFKPKTEIIDIGCGGGFPGVPLAIFFPDVKFHLVDSIGKKLKVVEAIAEGAGIKNITTQHTRVEEIKNRKFDFAISRAVAPLKELWRWSKPILKKDNNNEMVNGLICLKGGDLHQEIFESGTRPKMMSVYEIFNEDYFKEKFILYVKRS
;
A
#
# COMPACT_ATOMS: atom_id res chain seq x y z
N VAL A 1 3.72 20.19 21.74
CA VAL A 1 4.69 19.53 20.82
C VAL A 1 5.12 18.14 21.34
N THR A 2 4.64 17.70 22.52
CA THR A 2 5.11 16.47 23.20
C THR A 2 4.30 15.19 22.93
N GLY A 3 3.15 15.25 22.27
CA GLY A 3 2.29 14.08 22.05
C GLY A 3 2.64 13.20 20.83
N VAL A 4 3.30 13.74 19.83
CA VAL A 4 3.64 13.01 18.58
C VAL A 4 4.87 12.13 18.76
N GLN A 5 5.80 12.52 19.63
CA GLN A 5 7.04 11.75 19.85
C GLN A 5 6.82 10.38 20.51
N THR A 6 5.82 10.23 21.38
CA THR A 6 5.61 8.98 22.10
C THR A 6 4.87 7.88 21.33
N CYS A 7 4.07 8.23 20.31
CA CYS A 7 3.38 7.23 19.47
C CYS A 7 4.19 6.77 18.25
N ALA A 8 5.10 7.59 17.75
CA ALA A 8 5.99 7.25 16.64
C ALA A 8 7.20 6.42 17.08
N LEU A 9 7.61 6.51 18.35
CA LEU A 9 8.77 5.83 18.90
C LEU A 9 8.84 4.31 18.65
N PRO A 10 7.77 3.50 18.74
CA PRO A 10 7.87 2.08 18.46
C PRO A 10 8.11 1.73 16.98
N ILE A 11 7.73 2.63 16.07
CA ILE A 11 8.00 2.44 14.63
C ILE A 11 9.39 2.98 14.30
N LEU A 12 9.79 4.11 14.90
CA LEU A 12 11.09 4.73 14.72
C LEU A 12 12.21 4.02 15.50
N SER A 13 11.90 3.37 16.65
CA SER A 13 12.90 2.62 17.41
C SER A 13 13.30 1.29 16.78
N ALA A 14 12.49 0.77 15.84
CA ALA A 14 12.86 -0.37 14.99
C ALA A 14 13.78 0.03 13.82
N LEU A 15 13.92 1.33 13.55
CA LEU A 15 14.70 1.88 12.44
C LEU A 15 15.90 2.64 13.02
N LYS A 16 17.08 2.12 12.78
CA LYS A 16 18.32 2.65 13.34
C LYS A 16 18.79 3.94 12.67
N ASP A 17 18.26 4.23 11.46
CA ASP A 17 18.67 5.37 10.66
C ASP A 17 17.48 5.94 9.86
N ILE A 18 17.45 7.26 9.68
CA ILE A 18 16.43 7.95 8.89
C ILE A 18 16.53 7.57 7.39
N ASP A 19 17.73 7.30 6.92
CA ASP A 19 17.98 6.87 5.55
C ASP A 19 17.38 5.48 5.28
N GLU A 20 17.38 4.57 6.27
CA GLU A 20 16.70 3.29 6.19
C GLU A 20 15.17 3.46 6.06
N ILE A 21 14.57 4.43 6.75
CA ILE A 21 13.15 4.73 6.61
C ILE A 21 12.85 5.18 5.18
N TYR A 22 13.69 6.08 4.67
CA TYR A 22 13.50 6.63 3.35
C TYR A 22 13.61 5.57 2.26
N LEU A 23 14.69 4.79 2.28
CA LEU A 23 14.93 3.73 1.30
C LEU A 23 13.92 2.59 1.43
N HIS A 24 13.79 2.00 2.63
CA HIS A 24 13.06 0.76 2.85
C HIS A 24 11.55 0.95 2.88
N HIS A 25 11.08 2.16 3.17
CA HIS A 25 9.65 2.40 3.31
C HIS A 25 9.13 3.44 2.32
N VAL A 26 9.70 4.63 2.26
CA VAL A 26 9.17 5.70 1.39
C VAL A 26 9.43 5.38 -0.07
N LEU A 27 10.69 5.16 -0.45
CA LEU A 27 11.06 4.90 -1.85
C LEU A 27 10.45 3.59 -2.36
N HIS A 28 10.46 2.54 -1.52
CA HIS A 28 9.77 1.29 -1.85
C HIS A 28 8.26 1.50 -2.11
N SER A 29 7.58 2.33 -1.32
CA SER A 29 6.17 2.65 -1.55
C SER A 29 5.96 3.42 -2.85
N LEU A 30 6.84 4.39 -3.15
CA LEU A 30 6.78 5.20 -4.35
C LEU A 30 7.10 4.43 -5.64
N SER A 31 7.66 3.20 -5.55
CA SER A 31 7.80 2.33 -6.72
C SER A 31 6.46 2.06 -7.43
N ILE A 32 5.35 2.09 -6.70
CA ILE A 32 4.01 1.97 -7.29
C ILE A 32 3.71 3.14 -8.24
N ALA A 33 4.15 4.36 -7.90
CA ALA A 33 3.96 5.53 -8.74
C ALA A 33 4.76 5.47 -10.06
N ALA A 34 5.82 4.67 -10.12
CA ALA A 34 6.55 4.45 -11.37
C ALA A 34 5.78 3.62 -12.40
N ILE A 35 4.81 2.82 -11.96
CA ILE A 35 4.03 1.93 -12.84
C ILE A 35 2.57 2.31 -12.98
N ALA A 36 2.06 3.16 -12.11
CA ALA A 36 0.65 3.52 -12.04
C ALA A 36 0.49 5.05 -11.98
N ASN A 37 -0.17 5.61 -12.97
CA ASN A 37 -0.59 7.01 -12.98
C ASN A 37 -2.09 7.07 -12.68
N PHE A 38 -2.43 7.32 -11.41
CA PHE A 38 -3.82 7.38 -10.97
C PHE A 38 -4.46 8.72 -11.35
N LYS A 39 -5.63 8.66 -11.99
CA LYS A 39 -6.42 9.87 -12.30
C LYS A 39 -7.00 10.52 -11.04
N PRO A 40 -7.27 11.82 -11.06
CA PRO A 40 -7.99 12.50 -9.97
C PRO A 40 -9.27 11.75 -9.57
N LYS A 41 -9.58 11.74 -8.28
CA LYS A 41 -10.73 11.05 -7.66
C LYS A 41 -10.68 9.52 -7.68
N THR A 42 -9.61 8.89 -8.16
CA THR A 42 -9.38 7.45 -7.97
C THR A 42 -9.45 7.12 -6.48
N GLU A 43 -10.13 6.02 -6.14
CA GLU A 43 -10.26 5.53 -4.77
C GLU A 43 -9.41 4.29 -4.57
N ILE A 44 -8.45 4.37 -3.65
CA ILE A 44 -7.49 3.31 -3.36
C ILE A 44 -7.67 2.84 -1.91
N ILE A 45 -7.72 1.53 -1.69
CA ILE A 45 -7.63 0.94 -0.36
C ILE A 45 -6.23 0.39 -0.11
N ASP A 46 -5.64 0.75 1.04
CA ASP A 46 -4.40 0.17 1.55
C ASP A 46 -4.73 -0.90 2.60
N ILE A 47 -4.48 -2.16 2.25
CA ILE A 47 -4.84 -3.32 3.06
C ILE A 47 -3.70 -3.66 4.02
N GLY A 48 -3.97 -3.53 5.33
CA GLY A 48 -2.97 -3.76 6.37
C GLY A 48 -1.86 -2.70 6.33
N CYS A 49 -2.27 -1.44 6.30
CA CYS A 49 -1.37 -0.30 6.08
C CYS A 49 -0.26 -0.15 7.13
N GLY A 50 -0.39 -0.80 8.29
CA GLY A 50 0.59 -0.69 9.36
C GLY A 50 0.83 0.76 9.79
N GLY A 51 2.07 1.21 9.69
CA GLY A 51 2.47 2.60 9.94
C GLY A 51 2.18 3.56 8.78
N GLY A 52 1.32 3.18 7.83
CA GLY A 52 0.92 4.00 6.69
C GLY A 52 1.66 3.71 5.39
N PHE A 53 2.27 2.53 5.27
CA PHE A 53 3.02 2.15 4.06
C PHE A 53 2.33 1.00 3.30
N PRO A 54 2.06 1.17 2.00
CA PRO A 54 2.53 2.24 1.11
C PRO A 54 1.62 3.48 1.02
N GLY A 55 0.47 3.52 1.70
CA GLY A 55 -0.58 4.51 1.47
C GLY A 55 -0.19 5.96 1.72
N VAL A 56 0.54 6.27 2.80
CA VAL A 56 0.91 7.67 3.14
C VAL A 56 1.85 8.30 2.11
N PRO A 57 2.98 7.67 1.71
CA PRO A 57 3.83 8.21 0.65
C PRO A 57 3.09 8.41 -0.66
N LEU A 58 2.21 7.48 -1.03
CA LEU A 58 1.41 7.59 -2.25
C LEU A 58 0.34 8.69 -2.15
N ALA A 59 -0.25 8.92 -0.99
CA ALA A 59 -1.21 10.00 -0.78
C ALA A 59 -0.56 11.39 -0.89
N ILE A 60 0.70 11.52 -0.47
CA ILE A 60 1.49 12.74 -0.67
C ILE A 60 1.78 12.94 -2.17
N PHE A 61 2.17 11.87 -2.86
CA PHE A 61 2.54 11.93 -4.28
C PHE A 61 1.33 12.18 -5.20
N PHE A 62 0.15 11.64 -4.84
CA PHE A 62 -1.10 11.78 -5.59
C PHE A 62 -2.16 12.56 -4.78
N PRO A 63 -2.07 13.88 -4.65
CA PRO A 63 -2.95 14.67 -3.76
C PRO A 63 -4.43 14.64 -4.17
N ASP A 64 -4.74 14.38 -5.45
CA ASP A 64 -6.10 14.31 -5.98
C ASP A 64 -6.72 12.90 -5.93
N VAL A 65 -5.98 11.90 -5.44
CA VAL A 65 -6.41 10.52 -5.26
C VAL A 65 -6.85 10.31 -3.81
N LYS A 66 -7.90 9.53 -3.59
CA LYS A 66 -8.42 9.22 -2.24
C LYS A 66 -7.85 7.90 -1.74
N PHE A 67 -7.22 7.94 -0.60
CA PHE A 67 -6.67 6.75 0.07
C PHE A 67 -7.49 6.38 1.30
N HIS A 68 -7.86 5.10 1.38
CA HIS A 68 -8.54 4.52 2.53
C HIS A 68 -7.64 3.45 3.16
N LEU A 69 -7.05 3.77 4.31
CA LEU A 69 -6.07 2.93 4.98
C LEU A 69 -6.76 2.08 6.04
N VAL A 70 -6.60 0.76 5.95
CA VAL A 70 -7.22 -0.16 6.90
C VAL A 70 -6.19 -1.05 7.57
N ASP A 71 -6.34 -1.25 8.87
CA ASP A 71 -5.54 -2.18 9.67
C ASP A 71 -6.39 -2.76 10.80
N SER A 72 -6.14 -4.01 11.18
CA SER A 72 -6.78 -4.66 12.31
C SER A 72 -6.21 -4.24 13.67
N ILE A 73 -5.16 -3.42 13.68
CA ILE A 73 -4.50 -2.92 14.89
C ILE A 73 -4.70 -1.41 14.99
N GLY A 74 -5.69 -0.97 15.76
CA GLY A 74 -6.09 0.44 15.86
C GLY A 74 -4.96 1.38 16.33
N LYS A 75 -4.01 0.91 17.13
CA LYS A 75 -2.85 1.72 17.55
C LYS A 75 -1.99 2.20 16.38
N LYS A 76 -1.88 1.39 15.30
CA LYS A 76 -1.13 1.77 14.11
C LYS A 76 -1.82 2.88 13.33
N LEU A 77 -3.14 2.85 13.25
CA LEU A 77 -3.93 3.88 12.57
C LEU A 77 -3.83 5.23 13.26
N LYS A 78 -3.74 5.28 14.60
CA LYS A 78 -3.50 6.54 15.33
C LYS A 78 -2.18 7.22 14.92
N VAL A 79 -1.15 6.43 14.59
CA VAL A 79 0.11 6.96 14.06
C VAL A 79 -0.09 7.54 12.66
N VAL A 80 -0.83 6.83 11.80
CA VAL A 80 -1.17 7.33 10.46
C VAL A 80 -1.96 8.63 10.53
N GLU A 81 -2.95 8.71 11.40
CA GLU A 81 -3.77 9.91 11.63
C GLU A 81 -2.92 11.09 12.09
N ALA A 82 -2.03 10.87 13.07
CA ALA A 82 -1.13 11.91 13.57
C ALA A 82 -0.14 12.40 12.47
N ILE A 83 0.37 11.48 11.64
CA ILE A 83 1.24 11.84 10.50
C ILE A 83 0.44 12.63 9.47
N ALA A 84 -0.77 12.19 9.12
CA ALA A 84 -1.60 12.86 8.13
C ALA A 84 -1.98 14.28 8.60
N GLU A 85 -2.35 14.46 9.86
CA GLU A 85 -2.66 15.76 10.47
C GLU A 85 -1.42 16.66 10.47
N GLY A 86 -0.29 16.17 11.00
CA GLY A 86 0.95 16.94 11.12
C GLY A 86 1.54 17.37 9.77
N ALA A 87 1.37 16.55 8.73
CA ALA A 87 1.83 16.84 7.36
C ALA A 87 0.76 17.54 6.50
N GLY A 88 -0.44 17.80 7.02
CA GLY A 88 -1.52 18.44 6.28
C GLY A 88 -2.10 17.60 5.13
N ILE A 89 -2.00 16.27 5.20
CA ILE A 89 -2.49 15.33 4.19
C ILE A 89 -4.01 15.18 4.34
N LYS A 90 -4.77 15.59 3.33
CA LYS A 90 -6.25 15.66 3.42
C LYS A 90 -6.97 14.55 2.66
N ASN A 91 -6.27 13.76 1.89
CA ASN A 91 -6.81 12.72 1.01
C ASN A 91 -6.70 11.31 1.59
N ILE A 92 -6.43 11.18 2.89
CA ILE A 92 -6.41 9.93 3.64
C ILE A 92 -7.64 9.82 4.54
N THR A 93 -8.22 8.64 4.58
CA THR A 93 -9.17 8.20 5.61
C THR A 93 -8.70 6.89 6.21
N THR A 94 -8.92 6.66 7.49
CA THR A 94 -8.53 5.42 8.18
C THR A 94 -9.75 4.65 8.66
N GLN A 95 -9.62 3.33 8.78
CA GLN A 95 -10.65 2.49 9.38
C GLN A 95 -10.01 1.31 10.13
N HIS A 96 -10.31 1.21 11.43
CA HIS A 96 -9.93 0.06 12.24
C HIS A 96 -10.88 -1.10 11.95
N THR A 97 -10.47 -1.99 11.04
CA THR A 97 -11.27 -3.15 10.62
C THR A 97 -10.39 -4.18 9.93
N ARG A 98 -10.91 -5.39 9.78
CA ARG A 98 -10.37 -6.35 8.82
C ARG A 98 -10.97 -6.07 7.44
N VAL A 99 -10.16 -6.21 6.39
CA VAL A 99 -10.61 -5.89 5.02
C VAL A 99 -11.83 -6.72 4.59
N GLU A 100 -11.96 -7.96 5.08
CA GLU A 100 -13.08 -8.86 4.79
C GLU A 100 -14.42 -8.34 5.32
N GLU A 101 -14.40 -7.42 6.27
CA GLU A 101 -15.60 -6.81 6.86
C GLU A 101 -16.12 -5.64 6.03
N ILE A 102 -15.34 -5.14 5.05
CA ILE A 102 -15.75 -4.05 4.17
C ILE A 102 -16.70 -4.59 3.09
N LYS A 103 -18.01 -4.32 3.25
CA LYS A 103 -19.03 -4.86 2.33
C LYS A 103 -19.66 -3.81 1.42
N ASN A 104 -19.76 -2.56 1.85
CA ASN A 104 -20.58 -1.54 1.21
C ASN A 104 -19.76 -0.45 0.50
N ARG A 105 -18.47 -0.69 0.28
CA ARG A 105 -17.57 0.24 -0.40
C ARG A 105 -16.76 -0.47 -1.46
N LYS A 106 -16.54 0.21 -2.59
CA LYS A 106 -15.74 -0.29 -3.71
C LYS A 106 -14.64 0.69 -4.01
N PHE A 107 -13.49 0.15 -4.47
CA PHE A 107 -12.29 0.89 -4.77
C PHE A 107 -11.84 0.61 -6.20
N ASP A 108 -11.13 1.55 -6.78
CA ASP A 108 -10.52 1.35 -8.11
C ASP A 108 -9.29 0.42 -7.98
N PHE A 109 -8.47 0.65 -6.96
CA PHE A 109 -7.31 -0.20 -6.68
C PHE A 109 -7.26 -0.61 -5.21
N ALA A 110 -6.71 -1.80 -4.98
CA ALA A 110 -6.21 -2.22 -3.67
C ALA A 110 -4.68 -2.23 -3.72
N ILE A 111 -4.06 -1.70 -2.68
CA ILE A 111 -2.61 -1.77 -2.51
C ILE A 111 -2.30 -2.50 -1.21
N SER A 112 -1.14 -3.14 -1.13
CA SER A 112 -0.68 -3.78 0.11
C SER A 112 0.83 -4.00 0.10
N ARG A 113 1.44 -4.03 1.28
CA ARG A 113 2.86 -4.36 1.47
C ARG A 113 3.04 -5.40 2.57
N ALA A 114 3.54 -6.59 2.20
CA ALA A 114 4.00 -7.64 3.13
C ALA A 114 3.00 -8.07 4.22
N VAL A 115 1.69 -8.07 3.93
CA VAL A 115 0.63 -8.36 4.93
C VAL A 115 0.24 -9.84 4.94
N ALA A 116 0.07 -10.44 3.75
CA ALA A 116 -0.43 -11.80 3.58
C ALA A 116 0.01 -12.37 2.22
N PRO A 117 -0.11 -13.69 2.01
CA PRO A 117 0.10 -14.30 0.70
C PRO A 117 -0.82 -13.71 -0.37
N LEU A 118 -0.37 -13.70 -1.63
CA LEU A 118 -1.09 -13.14 -2.77
C LEU A 118 -2.50 -13.71 -2.91
N LYS A 119 -2.66 -15.02 -2.65
CA LYS A 119 -3.96 -15.71 -2.65
C LYS A 119 -4.97 -15.04 -1.72
N GLU A 120 -4.55 -14.74 -0.49
CA GLU A 120 -5.41 -14.12 0.51
C GLU A 120 -5.70 -12.66 0.15
N LEU A 121 -4.67 -11.90 -0.23
CA LEU A 121 -4.84 -10.51 -0.67
C LEU A 121 -5.80 -10.40 -1.85
N TRP A 122 -5.71 -11.32 -2.82
CA TRP A 122 -6.63 -11.36 -3.95
C TRP A 122 -8.05 -11.75 -3.53
N ARG A 123 -8.20 -12.74 -2.66
CA ARG A 123 -9.49 -13.14 -2.12
C ARG A 123 -10.21 -11.99 -1.41
N TRP A 124 -9.48 -11.19 -0.65
CA TRP A 124 -10.03 -10.06 0.08
C TRP A 124 -10.31 -8.85 -0.82
N SER A 125 -9.42 -8.54 -1.73
CA SER A 125 -9.53 -7.34 -2.57
C SER A 125 -10.53 -7.51 -3.72
N LYS A 126 -10.58 -8.67 -4.37
CA LYS A 126 -11.43 -8.91 -5.53
C LYS A 126 -12.90 -8.52 -5.33
N PRO A 127 -13.57 -8.83 -4.20
CA PRO A 127 -14.97 -8.44 -3.97
C PRO A 127 -15.18 -6.93 -3.84
N ILE A 128 -14.19 -6.18 -3.37
CA ILE A 128 -14.28 -4.74 -3.11
C ILE A 128 -13.67 -3.88 -4.22
N LEU A 129 -13.16 -4.48 -5.29
CA LEU A 129 -12.71 -3.77 -6.47
C LEU A 129 -13.88 -3.47 -7.42
N LYS A 130 -13.92 -2.25 -7.97
CA LYS A 130 -14.86 -1.84 -9.01
C LYS A 130 -14.58 -2.62 -10.30
N LYS A 131 -15.63 -2.92 -11.07
CA LYS A 131 -15.50 -3.54 -12.40
C LYS A 131 -15.27 -2.50 -13.48
N ASP A 132 -15.90 -1.34 -13.33
CA ASP A 132 -15.74 -0.22 -14.27
C ASP A 132 -14.35 0.39 -14.12
N ASN A 133 -13.74 0.74 -15.23
CA ASN A 133 -12.39 1.28 -15.25
C ASN A 133 -12.36 2.73 -15.74
N ASN A 134 -11.90 3.65 -14.88
CA ASN A 134 -11.73 5.06 -15.22
C ASN A 134 -10.26 5.47 -15.39
N ASN A 135 -9.34 4.59 -15.03
CA ASN A 135 -7.90 4.80 -15.14
C ASN A 135 -7.37 4.21 -16.45
N GLU A 136 -6.17 4.58 -16.86
CA GLU A 136 -5.48 3.94 -17.99
C GLU A 136 -5.14 2.48 -17.67
N MET A 137 -4.71 2.23 -16.43
CA MET A 137 -4.49 0.90 -15.91
C MET A 137 -5.83 0.31 -15.43
N VAL A 138 -6.12 -0.93 -15.80
CA VAL A 138 -7.33 -1.64 -15.34
C VAL A 138 -7.31 -1.75 -13.82
N ASN A 139 -8.47 -1.56 -13.19
CA ASN A 139 -8.61 -1.71 -11.74
C ASN A 139 -8.05 -3.04 -11.25
N GLY A 140 -7.43 -3.07 -10.08
CA GLY A 140 -6.80 -4.28 -9.60
C GLY A 140 -6.10 -4.16 -8.26
N LEU A 141 -5.36 -5.22 -7.92
CA LEU A 141 -4.53 -5.30 -6.73
C LEU A 141 -3.07 -5.07 -7.11
N ILE A 142 -2.40 -4.18 -6.38
CA ILE A 142 -0.96 -3.91 -6.50
C ILE A 142 -0.30 -4.27 -5.18
N CYS A 143 0.62 -5.22 -5.18
CA CYS A 143 1.33 -5.67 -3.98
C CYS A 143 2.82 -5.43 -4.09
N LEU A 144 3.42 -4.92 -3.01
CA LEU A 144 4.87 -4.91 -2.81
C LEU A 144 5.29 -6.20 -2.09
N LYS A 145 6.13 -6.97 -2.73
CA LYS A 145 6.58 -8.28 -2.27
C LYS A 145 8.11 -8.41 -2.37
N GLY A 146 8.67 -9.43 -1.73
CA GLY A 146 10.10 -9.73 -1.81
C GLY A 146 10.39 -11.21 -1.72
N GLY A 147 11.60 -11.60 -2.14
CA GLY A 147 12.08 -12.99 -2.17
C GLY A 147 11.56 -13.79 -3.37
N ASP A 148 11.66 -15.12 -3.28
CA ASP A 148 11.12 -16.00 -4.31
C ASP A 148 9.59 -16.05 -4.25
N LEU A 149 8.95 -15.63 -5.33
CA LEU A 149 7.49 -15.52 -5.43
C LEU A 149 6.84 -16.62 -6.28
N HIS A 150 7.62 -17.55 -6.83
CA HIS A 150 7.10 -18.57 -7.74
C HIS A 150 5.99 -19.41 -7.11
N GLN A 151 6.24 -19.95 -5.91
CA GLN A 151 5.26 -20.76 -5.20
C GLN A 151 4.01 -19.93 -4.81
N GLU A 152 4.22 -18.72 -4.30
CA GLU A 152 3.13 -17.83 -3.90
C GLU A 152 2.22 -17.46 -5.08
N ILE A 153 2.79 -17.16 -6.23
CA ILE A 153 2.05 -16.85 -7.47
C ILE A 153 1.28 -18.08 -7.93
N PHE A 154 1.91 -19.26 -7.96
CA PHE A 154 1.27 -20.52 -8.34
C PHE A 154 0.06 -20.82 -7.46
N GLU A 155 0.21 -20.76 -6.14
CA GLU A 155 -0.85 -21.03 -5.17
C GLU A 155 -1.99 -20.00 -5.20
N SER A 156 -1.71 -18.79 -5.68
CA SER A 156 -2.73 -17.74 -5.79
C SER A 156 -3.76 -18.03 -6.88
N GLY A 157 -3.43 -18.87 -7.85
CA GLY A 157 -4.25 -19.11 -9.04
C GLY A 157 -4.44 -17.87 -9.92
N THR A 158 -3.64 -16.81 -9.68
CA THR A 158 -3.68 -15.57 -10.47
C THR A 158 -2.51 -15.52 -11.45
N ARG A 159 -2.55 -14.55 -12.36
CA ARG A 159 -1.46 -14.26 -13.31
C ARG A 159 -1.04 -12.81 -13.16
N PRO A 160 -0.29 -12.47 -12.12
CA PRO A 160 0.15 -11.09 -11.91
C PRO A 160 1.17 -10.68 -12.98
N LYS A 161 1.13 -9.41 -13.38
CA LYS A 161 2.30 -8.78 -13.98
C LYS A 161 3.30 -8.53 -12.87
N MET A 162 4.50 -9.05 -12.99
CA MET A 162 5.60 -8.87 -12.04
C MET A 162 6.61 -7.88 -12.61
N MET A 163 7.05 -6.92 -11.79
CA MET A 163 8.04 -5.91 -12.14
C MET A 163 9.06 -5.80 -11.03
N SER A 164 10.34 -5.75 -11.40
CA SER A 164 11.44 -5.59 -10.45
C SER A 164 11.49 -4.14 -9.95
N VAL A 165 11.55 -3.95 -8.64
CA VAL A 165 11.77 -2.62 -8.06
C VAL A 165 13.21 -2.15 -8.31
N TYR A 166 14.17 -3.08 -8.42
CA TYR A 166 15.56 -2.78 -8.76
C TYR A 166 15.72 -2.13 -10.13
N GLU A 167 14.87 -2.49 -11.11
CA GLU A 167 14.86 -1.84 -12.42
C GLU A 167 14.35 -0.40 -12.39
N ILE A 168 13.60 -0.03 -11.34
CA ILE A 168 13.11 1.34 -11.12
C ILE A 168 14.13 2.16 -10.32
N PHE A 169 14.63 1.58 -9.23
CA PHE A 169 15.59 2.19 -8.32
C PHE A 169 16.79 1.26 -8.16
N ASN A 170 17.90 1.61 -8.74
CA ASN A 170 19.13 0.80 -8.77
C ASN A 170 19.85 0.81 -7.41
N GLU A 171 19.16 0.33 -6.37
CA GLU A 171 19.64 0.20 -5.00
C GLU A 171 19.69 -1.27 -4.60
N ASP A 172 20.75 -1.71 -3.95
CA ASP A 172 20.97 -3.12 -3.58
C ASP A 172 19.82 -3.70 -2.74
N TYR A 173 19.18 -2.90 -1.92
CA TYR A 173 18.01 -3.28 -1.15
C TYR A 173 16.85 -3.79 -2.01
N PHE A 174 16.74 -3.35 -3.25
CA PHE A 174 15.63 -3.69 -4.15
C PHE A 174 15.89 -4.89 -5.06
N LYS A 175 17.05 -5.55 -4.99
CA LYS A 175 17.40 -6.69 -5.85
C LYS A 175 16.37 -7.82 -5.83
N GLU A 176 15.76 -8.06 -4.65
CA GLU A 176 14.73 -9.08 -4.47
C GLU A 176 13.38 -8.46 -4.07
N LYS A 177 13.07 -7.27 -4.57
CA LYS A 177 11.79 -6.60 -4.35
C LYS A 177 11.03 -6.47 -5.66
N PHE A 178 9.74 -6.78 -5.59
CA PHE A 178 8.88 -6.84 -6.78
C PHE A 178 7.55 -6.15 -6.52
N ILE A 179 6.99 -5.59 -7.58
CA ILE A 179 5.63 -5.15 -7.64
C ILE A 179 4.84 -6.24 -8.36
N LEU A 180 3.81 -6.78 -7.73
CA LEU A 180 2.85 -7.69 -8.35
C LEU A 180 1.56 -6.93 -8.63
N TYR A 181 1.12 -6.95 -9.87
CA TYR A 181 -0.15 -6.37 -10.28
C TYR A 181 -1.10 -7.44 -10.81
N VAL A 182 -2.24 -7.61 -10.13
CA VAL A 182 -3.34 -8.51 -10.52
C VAL A 182 -4.53 -7.67 -10.98
N LYS A 183 -4.81 -7.69 -12.27
CA LYS A 183 -5.94 -6.95 -12.84
C LYS A 183 -7.30 -7.55 -12.42
N ARG A 184 -8.27 -6.69 -12.19
CA ARG A 184 -9.67 -7.06 -11.99
C ARG A 184 -10.31 -7.34 -13.36
N SER A 185 -10.39 -8.61 -13.72
CA SER A 185 -11.16 -9.08 -14.89
C SER A 185 -12.65 -9.18 -14.58
#